data_9007b3d9924902a175f2706cc4b9dc3b
#
_entry.id   9007b3d9924902a175f2706cc4b9dc3b
#
_cell.length_a   1.000
_cell.length_b   1.000
_cell.length_c   1.000
_cell.angle_alpha   90.00
_cell.angle_beta   90.00
_cell.angle_gamma   90.00
#
_symmetry.space_group_name_H-M   'P 1'
#
loop_
_entity.id
_entity.type
_entity.pdbx_description
1 polymer ?
#
loop_
_entity_poly.entity_id
_entity_poly.type
_entity_poly.pdbx_seq_one_letter_code
_entity_poly.pdbx_strand_id
1 'polypeptide(L)'
;IMHDWWAALVAAQFGKTAFIDEPTILYRQHGDNSLGALGINKLSYIVRRVWQKKQIQESMRLGRLQAREFAKTYNLPADSLAVRYAALEGKSRRVRQRFYKENDMYKTGTMRRLGQAVWG
;
A
#
# COMPACT_ATOMS: atom_id res chain seq x y z
N ILE A 1 -9.93 8.90 1.59
CA ILE A 1 -8.64 8.96 0.86
C ILE A 1 -7.86 10.11 1.48
N MET A 2 -6.64 9.84 1.91
CA MET A 2 -5.77 10.87 2.48
C MET A 2 -5.20 11.71 1.35
N HIS A 3 -5.25 13.03 1.51
CA HIS A 3 -4.85 14.00 0.47
C HIS A 3 -3.37 13.91 0.08
N ASP A 4 -2.49 13.56 1.04
CA ASP A 4 -1.06 13.35 0.85
C ASP A 4 -0.77 12.17 -0.11
N TRP A 5 -1.50 11.06 0.04
CA TRP A 5 -1.43 9.94 -0.89
C TRP A 5 -1.87 10.30 -2.30
N TRP A 6 -2.90 11.13 -2.42
CA TRP A 6 -3.37 11.59 -3.73
C TRP A 6 -2.33 12.46 -4.41
N ALA A 7 -1.73 13.40 -3.68
CA ALA A 7 -0.65 14.25 -4.18
C ALA A 7 0.56 13.42 -4.64
N ALA A 8 0.94 12.39 -3.87
CA ALA A 8 2.02 11.47 -4.25
C ALA A 8 1.72 10.70 -5.54
N LEU A 9 0.47 10.24 -5.75
CA LEU A 9 0.06 9.56 -6.98
C LEU A 9 0.12 10.50 -8.19
N VAL A 10 -0.32 11.75 -8.04
CA VAL A 10 -0.24 12.76 -9.11
C VAL A 10 1.21 13.04 -9.46
N ALA A 11 2.07 13.26 -8.46
CA ALA A 11 3.48 13.50 -8.68
C ALA A 11 4.18 12.32 -9.37
N ALA A 12 3.84 11.08 -8.98
CA ALA A 12 4.42 9.89 -9.58
C ALA A 12 3.93 9.64 -11.01
N GLN A 13 2.68 10.00 -11.32
CA GLN A 13 2.09 9.76 -12.66
C GLN A 13 2.48 10.81 -13.68
N PHE A 14 2.53 12.08 -13.29
CA PHE A 14 2.64 13.21 -14.20
C PHE A 14 3.92 14.03 -14.00
N GLY A 15 4.73 13.71 -13.00
CA GLY A 15 5.92 14.46 -12.65
C GLY A 15 7.13 13.57 -12.41
N LYS A 16 8.03 14.08 -11.58
CA LYS A 16 9.20 13.37 -11.09
C LYS A 16 9.22 13.46 -9.56
N THR A 17 9.58 12.37 -8.91
CA THR A 17 9.79 12.35 -7.46
C THR A 17 11.28 12.24 -7.17
N ALA A 18 11.75 13.00 -6.18
CA ALA A 18 13.12 12.92 -5.68
C ALA A 18 13.11 12.57 -4.20
N PHE A 19 14.04 11.73 -3.78
CA PHE A 19 14.26 11.45 -2.38
C PHE A 19 15.19 12.50 -1.78
N ILE A 20 14.80 13.06 -0.63
CA ILE A 20 15.64 13.98 0.15
C ILE A 20 16.11 13.21 1.38
N ASP A 21 17.42 13.02 1.52
CA ASP A 21 18.05 12.26 2.62
C ASP A 21 18.23 13.11 3.89
N GLU A 22 17.39 14.11 4.06
CA GLU A 22 17.37 14.96 5.24
C GLU A 22 15.95 15.02 5.83
N PRO A 23 15.78 14.89 7.15
CA PRO A 23 14.48 15.08 7.79
C PRO A 23 14.01 16.53 7.63
N THR A 24 13.01 16.76 6.77
CA THR A 24 12.46 18.11 6.51
C THR A 24 11.27 18.45 7.41
N ILE A 25 10.72 17.47 8.14
CA ILE A 25 9.54 17.64 8.98
C ILE A 25 9.76 17.01 10.35
N LEU A 26 9.56 17.79 11.41
CA LEU A 26 9.44 17.26 12.77
C LEU A 26 8.02 16.77 13.01
N TYR A 27 7.83 15.46 13.00
CA TYR A 27 6.51 14.85 13.21
C TYR A 27 6.23 14.70 14.71
N ARG A 28 5.29 15.49 15.23
CA ARG A 28 4.85 15.39 16.63
C ARG A 28 4.02 14.11 16.80
N GLN A 29 4.53 13.17 17.58
CA GLN A 29 3.77 11.98 17.95
C GLN A 29 2.81 12.34 19.11
N HIS A 30 1.51 12.25 18.86
CA HIS A 30 0.49 12.26 19.90
C HIS A 30 0.14 10.81 20.24
N GLY A 31 -0.11 10.50 21.53
CA GLY A 31 -0.34 9.14 22.03
C GLY A 31 -1.44 8.34 21.33
N ASP A 32 -2.36 9.01 20.64
CA ASP A 32 -3.48 8.40 19.90
C ASP A 32 -3.19 8.17 18.39
N ASN A 33 -1.98 8.40 17.94
CA ASN A 33 -1.63 8.13 16.55
C ASN A 33 -1.66 6.63 16.27
N SER A 34 -2.58 6.20 15.43
CA SER A 34 -2.84 4.81 15.02
C SER A 34 -1.63 4.05 14.44
N LEU A 35 -0.51 4.73 14.23
CA LEU A 35 0.76 4.20 13.70
C LEU A 35 1.90 4.19 14.73
N GLY A 36 1.62 4.47 16.01
CA GLY A 36 2.60 4.43 17.09
C GLY A 36 3.21 3.05 17.30
N ALA A 37 4.52 3.01 17.57
CA ALA A 37 5.28 1.80 17.86
C ALA A 37 4.71 1.11 19.12
N LEU A 38 4.07 -0.03 18.95
CA LEU A 38 3.57 -0.87 20.04
C LEU A 38 4.64 -1.91 20.40
N GLY A 39 5.05 -1.91 21.67
CA GLY A 39 5.94 -2.93 22.25
C GLY A 39 5.39 -4.35 22.02
N ILE A 40 6.26 -5.25 21.56
CA ILE A 40 5.86 -6.58 21.09
C ILE A 40 6.14 -7.63 22.16
N ASN A 41 5.09 -8.19 22.76
CA ASN A 41 5.15 -9.45 23.49
C ASN A 41 4.83 -10.62 22.53
N LYS A 42 5.68 -11.67 22.55
CA LYS A 42 5.67 -12.77 21.55
C LYS A 42 4.34 -13.54 21.41
N LEU A 43 3.54 -13.68 22.46
CA LEU A 43 2.26 -14.41 22.39
C LEU A 43 1.14 -13.58 21.77
N SER A 44 1.10 -12.27 22.03
CA SER A 44 0.14 -11.34 21.40
C SER A 44 0.38 -11.22 19.90
N TYR A 45 1.58 -11.55 19.44
CA TYR A 45 1.97 -11.50 18.03
C TYR A 45 1.20 -12.50 17.15
N ILE A 46 0.96 -13.74 17.61
CA ILE A 46 0.26 -14.78 16.84
C ILE A 46 -1.22 -14.46 16.72
N VAL A 47 -1.88 -14.07 17.81
CA VAL A 47 -3.30 -13.67 17.82
C VAL A 47 -3.49 -12.40 16.97
N ARG A 48 -2.55 -11.46 17.07
CA ARG A 48 -2.52 -10.25 16.26
C ARG A 48 -2.35 -10.54 14.77
N ARG A 49 -1.63 -11.61 14.40
CA ARG A 49 -1.38 -12.00 13.01
C ARG A 49 -2.65 -12.48 12.29
N VAL A 50 -3.56 -13.15 12.98
CA VAL A 50 -4.87 -13.56 12.43
C VAL A 50 -5.77 -12.33 12.24
N TRP A 51 -5.74 -11.38 13.17
CA TRP A 51 -6.43 -10.09 13.06
C TRP A 51 -5.85 -9.21 11.95
N GLN A 52 -4.54 -9.23 11.77
CA GLN A 52 -3.85 -8.48 10.72
C GLN A 52 -4.19 -8.96 9.30
N LYS A 53 -4.60 -10.23 9.11
CA LYS A 53 -5.02 -10.74 7.80
C LYS A 53 -6.12 -9.88 7.18
N LYS A 54 -7.20 -9.64 7.93
CA LYS A 54 -8.32 -8.80 7.45
C LYS A 54 -7.87 -7.38 7.14
N GLN A 55 -7.04 -6.78 8.00
CA GLN A 55 -6.52 -5.43 7.80
C GLN A 55 -5.60 -5.34 6.56
N ILE A 56 -4.75 -6.35 6.34
CA ILE A 56 -3.88 -6.40 5.16
C ILE A 56 -4.72 -6.52 3.89
N GLN A 57 -5.68 -7.44 3.87
CA GLN A 57 -6.57 -7.64 2.73
C GLN A 57 -7.38 -6.38 2.43
N GLU A 58 -7.94 -5.74 3.45
CA GLU A 58 -8.70 -4.50 3.30
C GLU A 58 -7.80 -3.34 2.83
N SER A 59 -6.61 -3.18 3.39
CA SER A 59 -5.63 -2.18 2.93
C SER A 59 -5.27 -2.37 1.44
N MET A 60 -5.08 -3.62 1.00
CA MET A 60 -4.79 -3.91 -0.41
C MET A 60 -6.01 -3.66 -1.30
N ARG A 61 -7.22 -3.98 -0.82
CA ARG A 61 -8.48 -3.69 -1.52
C ARG A 61 -8.68 -2.19 -1.68
N LEU A 62 -8.52 -1.44 -0.60
CA LEU A 62 -8.64 0.02 -0.63
C LEU A 62 -7.62 0.66 -1.57
N GLY A 63 -6.39 0.14 -1.61
CA GLY A 63 -5.37 0.59 -2.57
C GLY A 63 -5.80 0.38 -4.03
N ARG A 64 -6.43 -0.76 -4.35
CA ARG A 64 -6.94 -1.02 -5.71
C ARG A 64 -8.13 -0.11 -6.05
N LEU A 65 -9.03 0.13 -5.10
CA LEU A 65 -10.13 1.07 -5.29
C LEU A 65 -9.61 2.50 -5.52
N GLN A 66 -8.64 2.92 -4.75
CA GLN A 66 -8.00 4.23 -4.93
C GLN A 66 -7.33 4.35 -6.30
N ALA A 67 -6.63 3.32 -6.76
CA ALA A 67 -6.03 3.30 -8.10
C ALA A 67 -7.10 3.38 -9.20
N ARG A 68 -8.25 2.74 -9.00
CA ARG A 68 -9.40 2.81 -9.92
C ARG A 68 -9.95 4.24 -10.03
N GLU A 69 -10.21 4.88 -8.88
CA GLU A 69 -10.71 6.26 -8.85
C GLU A 69 -9.68 7.24 -9.44
N PHE A 70 -8.41 7.04 -9.14
CA PHE A 70 -7.32 7.83 -9.72
C PHE A 70 -7.28 7.68 -11.24
N ALA A 71 -7.29 6.45 -11.74
CA ALA A 71 -7.27 6.18 -13.17
C ALA A 71 -8.49 6.79 -13.90
N LYS A 72 -9.67 6.72 -13.29
CA LYS A 72 -10.90 7.30 -13.80
C LYS A 72 -10.85 8.83 -13.81
N THR A 73 -10.40 9.45 -12.72
CA THR A 73 -10.33 10.91 -12.57
C THR A 73 -9.43 11.55 -13.62
N TYR A 74 -8.32 10.90 -13.94
CA TYR A 74 -7.35 11.41 -14.90
C TYR A 74 -7.42 10.74 -16.28
N ASN A 75 -8.45 9.93 -16.53
CA ASN A 75 -8.68 9.22 -17.79
C ASN A 75 -7.41 8.50 -18.28
N LEU A 76 -6.77 7.74 -17.38
CA LEU A 76 -5.49 7.11 -17.69
C LEU A 76 -5.64 5.98 -18.73
N PRO A 77 -4.64 5.79 -19.60
CA PRO A 77 -4.67 4.73 -20.60
C PRO A 77 -4.66 3.33 -19.95
N ALA A 78 -5.18 2.33 -20.67
CA ALA A 78 -5.37 0.97 -20.19
C ALA A 78 -4.08 0.25 -19.74
N ASP A 79 -2.95 0.63 -20.32
CA ASP A 79 -1.62 0.10 -20.03
C ASP A 79 -0.95 0.76 -18.81
N SER A 80 -1.54 1.85 -18.28
CA SER A 80 -1.01 2.53 -17.09
C SER A 80 -1.00 1.58 -15.88
N LEU A 81 0.02 1.75 -15.02
CA LEU A 81 0.19 0.92 -13.82
C LEU A 81 -1.04 1.00 -12.90
N ALA A 82 -1.65 2.18 -12.77
CA ALA A 82 -2.84 2.39 -11.94
C ALA A 82 -4.04 1.59 -12.44
N VAL A 83 -4.31 1.59 -13.75
CA VAL A 83 -5.41 0.81 -14.37
C VAL A 83 -5.15 -0.68 -14.21
N ARG A 84 -3.95 -1.14 -14.52
CA ARG A 84 -3.55 -2.54 -14.38
C ARG A 84 -3.61 -3.03 -12.93
N TYR A 85 -3.20 -2.20 -11.96
CA TYR A 85 -3.30 -2.52 -10.54
C TYR A 85 -4.76 -2.58 -10.07
N ALA A 86 -5.59 -1.63 -10.48
CA ALA A 86 -7.03 -1.64 -10.18
C ALA A 86 -7.74 -2.89 -10.73
N ALA A 87 -7.32 -3.39 -11.90
CA ALA A 87 -7.86 -4.58 -12.53
C ALA A 87 -7.54 -5.90 -11.80
N LEU A 88 -6.68 -5.85 -10.78
CA LEU A 88 -6.40 -7.01 -9.92
C LEU A 88 -7.54 -7.33 -8.94
N GLU A 89 -8.53 -6.46 -8.80
CA GLU A 89 -9.70 -6.73 -7.96
C GLU A 89 -10.43 -7.99 -8.48
N GLY A 90 -10.73 -8.91 -7.57
CA GLY A 90 -11.34 -10.21 -7.92
C GLY A 90 -10.40 -11.21 -8.58
N LYS A 91 -9.16 -10.88 -8.93
CA LYS A 91 -8.21 -11.84 -9.52
C LYS A 91 -7.66 -12.80 -8.47
N SER A 92 -7.26 -13.99 -8.94
CA SER A 92 -6.65 -15.01 -8.07
C SER A 92 -5.35 -14.48 -7.43
N ARG A 93 -4.98 -15.07 -6.28
CA ARG A 93 -3.72 -14.74 -5.59
C ARG A 93 -2.50 -14.88 -6.50
N ARG A 94 -2.45 -15.94 -7.33
CA ARG A 94 -1.32 -16.18 -8.25
C ARG A 94 -1.14 -15.02 -9.23
N VAL A 95 -2.24 -14.53 -9.81
CA VAL A 95 -2.23 -13.39 -10.74
C VAL A 95 -1.74 -12.12 -10.03
N ARG A 96 -2.24 -11.84 -8.83
CA ARG A 96 -1.80 -10.67 -8.04
C ARG A 96 -0.31 -10.72 -7.70
N GLN A 97 0.18 -11.89 -7.22
CA GLN A 97 1.59 -12.06 -6.86
C GLN A 97 2.52 -11.92 -8.07
N ARG A 98 2.11 -12.46 -9.22
CA ARG A 98 2.85 -12.28 -10.47
C ARG A 98 2.96 -10.80 -10.84
N PHE A 99 1.85 -10.06 -10.79
CA PHE A 99 1.82 -8.63 -11.06
C PHE A 99 2.75 -7.84 -10.11
N TYR A 100 2.73 -8.13 -8.80
CA TYR A 100 3.61 -7.47 -7.82
C TYR A 100 5.08 -7.74 -8.11
N LYS A 101 5.42 -8.96 -8.52
CA LYS A 101 6.77 -9.33 -8.89
C LYS A 101 7.23 -8.60 -10.16
N GLU A 102 6.40 -8.59 -11.19
CA GLU A 102 6.73 -7.97 -12.49
C GLU A 102 6.89 -6.44 -12.42
N ASN A 103 6.22 -5.78 -11.46
CA ASN A 103 6.23 -4.33 -11.31
C ASN A 103 6.97 -3.85 -10.05
N ASP A 104 7.71 -4.73 -9.38
CA ASP A 104 8.46 -4.46 -8.14
C ASP A 104 7.61 -3.79 -7.02
N MET A 105 6.34 -4.15 -6.94
CA MET A 105 5.36 -3.57 -6.02
C MET A 105 5.31 -4.30 -4.69
N TYR A 106 6.42 -4.33 -3.97
CA TYR A 106 6.48 -4.95 -2.65
C TYR A 106 6.40 -3.92 -1.54
N LYS A 107 5.71 -4.27 -0.45
CA LYS A 107 5.73 -3.47 0.77
C LYS A 107 7.12 -3.46 1.38
N THR A 108 7.56 -2.30 1.84
CA THR A 108 8.83 -2.16 2.58
C THR A 108 8.77 -2.89 3.91
N GLY A 109 9.88 -3.57 4.26
CA GLY A 109 10.02 -4.36 5.48
C GLY A 109 9.60 -5.84 5.33
N THR A 110 10.46 -6.74 5.85
CA THR A 110 10.38 -8.19 5.66
C THR A 110 9.02 -8.76 6.06
N MET A 111 8.47 -8.35 7.21
CA MET A 111 7.18 -8.84 7.71
C MET A 111 5.99 -8.39 6.86
N ARG A 112 6.06 -7.16 6.31
CA ARG A 112 5.03 -6.63 5.41
C ARG A 112 5.07 -7.33 4.05
N ARG A 113 6.26 -7.64 3.54
CA ARG A 113 6.46 -8.44 2.31
C ARG A 113 5.90 -9.84 2.47
N LEU A 114 6.17 -10.52 3.59
CA LEU A 114 5.58 -11.82 3.90
C LEU A 114 4.06 -11.77 3.98
N GLY A 115 3.49 -10.77 4.65
CA GLY A 115 2.05 -10.57 4.71
C GLY A 115 1.44 -10.36 3.32
N GLN A 116 2.07 -9.57 2.48
CA GLN A 116 1.64 -9.36 1.09
C GLN A 116 1.76 -10.64 0.26
N ALA A 117 2.83 -11.40 0.42
CA ALA A 117 3.03 -12.67 -0.29
C ALA A 117 2.00 -13.74 0.11
N VAL A 118 1.61 -13.77 1.38
CA VAL A 118 0.69 -14.78 1.91
C VAL A 118 -0.78 -14.39 1.74
N TRP A 119 -1.13 -13.13 1.88
CA TRP A 119 -2.52 -12.65 1.96
C TRP A 119 -2.89 -11.55 0.94
N GLY A 120 -1.92 -11.01 0.19
CA GLY A 120 -2.10 -9.97 -0.82
C GLY A 120 -2.79 -10.40 -2.12
#